data_bcb0f068a0e4303a5780f3625d5596ea
#
_entry.id   bcb0f068a0e4303a5780f3625d5596ea
#
_cell.length_a   1.000
_cell.length_b   1.000
_cell.length_c   1.000
_cell.angle_alpha   90.00
_cell.angle_beta   90.00
_cell.angle_gamma   90.00
#
_symmetry.space_group_name_H-M   'P 1'
#
loop_
_entity.id
_entity.type
_entity.pdbx_description
1 polymer ?
#
loop_
_entity_poly.entity_id
_entity_poly.type
_entity_poly.pdbx_seq_one_letter_code
_entity_poly.pdbx_strand_id
1 'polypeptide(L)'
;MLSSQFLIDQKQCCGNGCMMCPYEPRHIKGNDQLQKRWNQSKKKSYNTHMNKINIPMIGLGTWLIPNDEVELITKDAINLGYKHIDTAEIYRNEEGIGKAIKSLSISRNDIYITTKMWPGMSKQEEPYQNYKGALKACEQSLKLLQVDEIDLYLIHNPFAKENRLELWEAMVELKKQGKVKHIGVSNYNVHHIKEIEEAGIEMPAANQIEIHPWHVIPKPLAEYMDKYEILPIAYSTLAPIPNWREGSRWNGKPEDMKS
;
A
#
# COMPACT_ATOMS: atom_id res chain seq x y z
N MET A 1 17.27 13.72 0.15
CA MET A 1 18.04 13.15 -0.98
C MET A 1 17.23 13.40 -2.25
N LEU A 2 17.80 14.01 -3.31
CA LEU A 2 17.06 14.31 -4.53
C LEU A 2 16.75 13.02 -5.29
N SER A 3 15.53 12.89 -5.83
CA SER A 3 15.14 11.72 -6.61
C SER A 3 15.92 11.63 -7.92
N SER A 4 16.12 10.42 -8.45
CA SER A 4 16.78 10.23 -9.74
C SER A 4 16.02 10.95 -10.87
N GLN A 5 14.70 11.02 -10.79
CA GLN A 5 13.88 11.74 -11.77
C GLN A 5 14.15 13.24 -11.72
N PHE A 6 14.20 13.83 -10.51
CA PHE A 6 14.57 15.24 -10.36
C PHE A 6 15.94 15.54 -10.98
N LEU A 7 16.92 14.65 -10.77
CA LEU A 7 18.27 14.82 -11.35
C LEU A 7 18.26 14.70 -12.89
N ILE A 8 17.41 13.83 -13.45
CA ILE A 8 17.23 13.71 -14.91
C ILE A 8 16.57 14.97 -15.48
N ASP A 9 15.58 15.54 -14.81
CA ASP A 9 14.83 16.72 -15.23
C ASP A 9 15.72 17.98 -15.28
N GLN A 10 16.83 17.99 -14.53
CA GLN A 10 17.86 19.05 -14.62
C GLN A 10 18.67 19.01 -15.94
N LYS A 11 18.51 17.92 -16.76
CA LYS A 11 19.16 17.70 -18.05
C LYS A 11 20.70 17.60 -18.04
N GLN A 12 21.34 17.80 -16.90
CA GLN A 12 22.79 17.70 -16.74
C GLN A 12 23.21 17.35 -15.31
N CYS A 13 24.39 16.77 -15.16
CA CYS A 13 24.93 16.43 -13.85
C CYS A 13 25.35 17.68 -13.08
N CYS A 14 24.95 17.78 -11.79
CA CYS A 14 25.36 18.90 -10.91
C CYS A 14 26.79 18.80 -10.37
N GLY A 15 27.44 17.64 -10.49
CA GLY A 15 28.78 17.36 -9.96
C GLY A 15 28.87 17.12 -8.45
N ASN A 16 27.77 17.03 -7.71
CA ASN A 16 27.73 17.03 -6.24
C ASN A 16 27.85 15.63 -5.59
N GLY A 17 28.40 14.64 -6.29
CA GLY A 17 28.63 13.31 -5.69
C GLY A 17 27.37 12.54 -5.32
N CYS A 18 26.24 12.73 -6.01
CA CYS A 18 24.98 12.09 -5.69
C CYS A 18 25.08 10.55 -5.78
N MET A 19 24.69 9.83 -4.74
CA MET A 19 24.74 8.36 -4.69
C MET A 19 23.97 7.71 -5.85
N MET A 20 22.88 8.32 -6.30
CA MET A 20 22.01 7.84 -7.38
C MET A 20 22.18 8.68 -8.67
N CYS A 21 23.38 9.17 -8.95
CA CYS A 21 23.65 9.96 -10.15
C CYS A 21 23.23 9.22 -11.43
N PRO A 22 22.31 9.76 -12.25
CA PRO A 22 21.83 9.10 -13.47
C PRO A 22 22.77 9.23 -14.68
N TYR A 23 23.83 10.06 -14.56
CA TYR A 23 24.75 10.36 -15.67
C TYR A 23 26.00 9.47 -15.67
N GLU A 24 26.57 9.20 -16.86
CA GLU A 24 27.77 8.39 -17.06
C GLU A 24 28.76 9.16 -17.97
N PRO A 25 29.97 9.47 -17.52
CA PRO A 25 30.52 9.19 -16.19
C PRO A 25 29.85 10.04 -15.10
N ARG A 26 29.82 9.48 -13.87
CA ARG A 26 29.14 10.11 -12.74
C ARG A 26 29.88 11.35 -12.22
N HIS A 27 29.15 12.27 -11.60
CA HIS A 27 29.67 13.40 -10.84
C HIS A 27 30.49 14.40 -11.66
N ILE A 28 30.36 14.39 -12.97
CA ILE A 28 30.97 15.41 -13.84
C ILE A 28 29.94 16.49 -14.09
N LYS A 29 30.18 17.68 -13.54
CA LYS A 29 29.32 18.87 -13.69
C LYS A 29 29.07 19.19 -15.17
N GLY A 30 27.80 19.32 -15.54
CA GLY A 30 27.41 19.60 -16.92
C GLY A 30 27.28 18.39 -17.82
N ASN A 31 27.62 17.14 -17.34
CA ASN A 31 27.44 15.94 -18.13
C ASN A 31 25.95 15.64 -18.33
N ASP A 32 25.53 15.47 -19.57
CA ASP A 32 24.16 15.17 -20.01
C ASP A 32 23.97 13.70 -20.46
N GLN A 33 25.03 12.90 -20.46
CA GLN A 33 24.98 11.49 -20.86
C GLN A 33 24.36 10.61 -19.78
N LEU A 34 23.14 10.15 -20.01
CA LEU A 34 22.45 9.24 -19.08
C LEU A 34 23.04 7.83 -19.15
N GLN A 35 23.18 7.18 -17.99
CA GLN A 35 23.55 5.77 -17.92
C GLN A 35 22.53 4.91 -18.69
N LYS A 36 23.00 3.85 -19.35
CA LYS A 36 22.17 2.93 -20.17
C LYS A 36 20.89 2.46 -19.44
N ARG A 37 20.98 2.19 -18.13
CA ARG A 37 19.84 1.77 -17.29
C ARG A 37 18.74 2.82 -17.22
N TRP A 38 19.07 4.12 -17.32
CA TRP A 38 18.10 5.22 -17.28
C TRP A 38 17.50 5.51 -18.67
N ASN A 39 18.24 5.23 -19.74
CA ASN A 39 17.72 5.33 -21.10
C ASN A 39 16.69 4.23 -21.44
N GLN A 40 16.80 3.06 -20.78
CA GLN A 40 15.83 1.97 -20.95
C GLN A 40 14.53 2.22 -20.16
N SER A 41 14.57 2.97 -19.05
CA SER A 41 13.38 3.30 -18.26
C SER A 41 12.43 4.25 -18.97
N LYS A 42 12.88 5.02 -19.97
CA LYS A 42 12.01 5.87 -20.81
C LYS A 42 10.99 5.08 -21.66
N LYS A 43 11.12 3.75 -21.80
CA LYS A 43 10.17 2.91 -22.55
C LYS A 43 9.16 2.16 -21.69
N LYS A 44 9.37 2.05 -20.37
CA LYS A 44 8.35 1.57 -19.42
C LYS A 44 7.85 2.77 -18.64
N SER A 45 6.82 3.43 -19.16
CA SER A 45 6.15 4.47 -18.38
C SER A 45 5.54 3.81 -17.14
N TYR A 46 5.82 4.34 -15.96
CA TYR A 46 5.09 4.02 -14.72
C TYR A 46 3.57 4.26 -14.87
N ASN A 47 3.15 4.88 -15.98
CA ASN A 47 1.77 5.17 -16.34
C ASN A 47 0.93 3.96 -16.75
N THR A 48 1.51 2.78 -17.03
CA THR A 48 0.69 1.62 -17.42
C THR A 48 -0.08 1.01 -16.27
N HIS A 49 0.41 1.14 -15.03
CA HIS A 49 -0.31 0.64 -13.85
C HIS A 49 -1.37 1.60 -13.32
N MET A 50 -1.27 2.90 -13.62
CA MET A 50 -2.25 3.90 -13.16
C MET A 50 -3.63 3.76 -13.82
N ASN A 51 -3.76 2.95 -14.87
CA ASN A 51 -5.02 2.82 -15.60
C ASN A 51 -6.05 1.89 -14.94
N LYS A 52 -5.66 1.06 -13.97
CA LYS A 52 -6.59 0.14 -13.27
C LYS A 52 -7.13 0.69 -11.96
N ILE A 53 -6.31 1.44 -11.22
CA ILE A 53 -6.69 2.03 -9.93
C ILE A 53 -6.25 3.49 -9.91
N ASN A 54 -7.21 4.41 -9.77
CA ASN A 54 -6.91 5.83 -9.56
C ASN A 54 -6.74 6.10 -8.06
N ILE A 55 -5.61 5.66 -7.49
CA ILE A 55 -5.27 5.88 -6.09
C ILE A 55 -4.36 7.11 -5.94
N PRO A 56 -4.63 8.02 -4.98
CA PRO A 56 -3.73 9.13 -4.70
C PRO A 56 -2.33 8.64 -4.30
N MET A 57 -1.30 9.29 -4.81
CA MET A 57 0.11 8.89 -4.65
C MET A 57 0.58 8.85 -3.19
N ILE A 58 -0.03 9.66 -2.32
CA ILE A 58 0.30 9.75 -0.91
C ILE A 58 -0.97 9.54 -0.10
N GLY A 59 -0.89 8.66 0.90
CA GLY A 59 -1.97 8.39 1.84
C GLY A 59 -1.53 8.56 3.30
N LEU A 60 -2.49 8.88 4.17
CA LEU A 60 -2.33 8.81 5.61
C LEU A 60 -2.50 7.36 6.05
N GLY A 61 -1.43 6.74 6.57
CA GLY A 61 -1.53 5.46 7.27
C GLY A 61 -1.92 5.67 8.73
N THR A 62 -2.91 4.92 9.20
CA THR A 62 -3.49 5.13 10.55
C THR A 62 -3.07 4.07 11.57
N TRP A 63 -2.14 3.20 11.23
CA TRP A 63 -1.64 2.20 12.18
C TRP A 63 -1.03 2.86 13.43
N LEU A 64 -1.39 2.35 14.61
CA LEU A 64 -1.02 2.85 15.94
C LEU A 64 -1.59 4.23 16.30
N ILE A 65 -2.49 4.79 15.52
CA ILE A 65 -3.27 5.96 15.95
C ILE A 65 -4.48 5.46 16.75
N PRO A 66 -4.64 5.88 18.03
CA PRO A 66 -5.78 5.50 18.85
C PRO A 66 -7.11 5.97 18.25
N ASN A 67 -8.20 5.23 18.52
CA ASN A 67 -9.51 5.54 17.94
C ASN A 67 -10.08 6.91 18.41
N ASP A 68 -9.71 7.37 19.58
CA ASP A 68 -10.08 8.68 20.13
C ASP A 68 -9.29 9.85 19.51
N GLU A 69 -8.11 9.60 18.97
CA GLU A 69 -7.26 10.60 18.31
C GLU A 69 -7.42 10.59 16.78
N VAL A 70 -7.75 9.46 16.19
CA VAL A 70 -7.74 9.29 14.72
C VAL A 70 -8.75 10.20 14.03
N GLU A 71 -9.86 10.55 14.67
CA GLU A 71 -10.84 11.48 14.11
C GLU A 71 -10.22 12.85 13.84
N LEU A 72 -9.53 13.42 14.82
CA LEU A 72 -8.87 14.72 14.68
C LEU A 72 -7.75 14.66 13.65
N ILE A 73 -6.86 13.66 13.75
CA ILE A 73 -5.73 13.47 12.84
C ILE A 73 -6.19 13.31 11.39
N THR A 74 -7.28 12.56 11.16
CA THR A 74 -7.87 12.37 9.82
C THR A 74 -8.41 13.68 9.26
N LYS A 75 -9.10 14.50 10.08
CA LYS A 75 -9.60 15.83 9.68
C LYS A 75 -8.45 16.75 9.29
N ASP A 76 -7.42 16.81 10.11
CA ASP A 76 -6.24 17.65 9.85
C ASP A 76 -5.52 17.21 8.58
N ALA A 77 -5.33 15.91 8.36
CA ALA A 77 -4.72 15.40 7.15
C ALA A 77 -5.52 15.77 5.89
N ILE A 78 -6.85 15.61 5.93
CA ILE A 78 -7.71 15.99 4.81
C ILE A 78 -7.64 17.50 4.55
N ASN A 79 -7.66 18.32 5.58
CA ASN A 79 -7.52 19.78 5.47
C ASN A 79 -6.15 20.20 4.90
N LEU A 80 -5.10 19.43 5.17
CA LEU A 80 -3.76 19.59 4.59
C LEU A 80 -3.65 19.07 3.14
N GLY A 81 -4.70 18.48 2.59
CA GLY A 81 -4.75 18.04 1.20
C GLY A 81 -4.53 16.53 0.98
N TYR A 82 -4.45 15.72 2.04
CA TYR A 82 -4.48 14.27 1.87
C TYR A 82 -5.83 13.83 1.30
N LYS A 83 -5.78 12.98 0.29
CA LYS A 83 -6.97 12.41 -0.37
C LYS A 83 -7.05 10.90 -0.26
N HIS A 84 -6.16 10.27 0.46
CA HIS A 84 -6.13 8.83 0.69
C HIS A 84 -5.91 8.56 2.17
N ILE A 85 -6.82 7.78 2.75
CA ILE A 85 -6.73 7.28 4.12
C ILE A 85 -6.56 5.76 4.05
N ASP A 86 -5.51 5.25 4.68
CA ASP A 86 -5.19 3.83 4.75
C ASP A 86 -5.32 3.33 6.19
N THR A 87 -6.26 2.44 6.41
CA THR A 87 -6.55 1.83 7.71
C THR A 87 -6.63 0.30 7.59
N ALA A 88 -7.03 -0.37 8.66
CA ALA A 88 -7.35 -1.80 8.68
C ALA A 88 -8.25 -2.13 9.88
N GLU A 89 -9.04 -3.19 9.76
CA GLU A 89 -9.88 -3.73 10.82
C GLU A 89 -9.12 -3.90 12.15
N ILE A 90 -7.93 -4.51 12.10
CA ILE A 90 -7.12 -4.79 13.28
C ILE A 90 -6.58 -3.52 13.98
N TYR A 91 -6.59 -2.36 13.31
CA TYR A 91 -6.16 -1.11 13.94
C TYR A 91 -7.20 -0.56 14.91
N ARG A 92 -8.47 -1.02 14.79
CA ARG A 92 -9.58 -0.67 15.67
C ARG A 92 -9.87 0.83 15.73
N ASN A 93 -9.62 1.54 14.64
CA ASN A 93 -9.81 2.98 14.53
C ASN A 93 -10.66 3.43 13.33
N GLU A 94 -11.29 2.47 12.63
CA GLU A 94 -12.19 2.76 11.50
C GLU A 94 -13.37 3.67 11.89
N GLU A 95 -13.91 3.53 13.11
CA GLU A 95 -15.01 4.35 13.60
C GLU A 95 -14.65 5.84 13.69
N GLY A 96 -13.47 6.16 14.22
CA GLY A 96 -12.98 7.54 14.28
C GLY A 96 -12.76 8.14 12.90
N ILE A 97 -12.25 7.36 11.94
CA ILE A 97 -12.10 7.77 10.54
C ILE A 97 -13.47 8.06 9.91
N GLY A 98 -14.47 7.18 10.12
CA GLY A 98 -15.83 7.39 9.64
C GLY A 98 -16.46 8.68 10.19
N LYS A 99 -16.28 8.96 11.48
CA LYS A 99 -16.72 10.22 12.11
C LYS A 99 -16.04 11.45 11.48
N ALA A 100 -14.73 11.35 11.21
CA ALA A 100 -13.98 12.42 10.55
C ALA A 100 -14.55 12.73 9.17
N ILE A 101 -14.68 11.72 8.30
CA ILE A 101 -15.19 11.88 6.93
C ILE A 101 -16.60 12.45 6.93
N LYS A 102 -17.50 11.94 7.78
CA LYS A 102 -18.88 12.41 7.88
C LYS A 102 -18.99 13.86 8.35
N SER A 103 -18.09 14.30 9.22
CA SER A 103 -18.13 15.66 9.79
C SER A 103 -17.59 16.73 8.85
N LEU A 104 -16.83 16.35 7.82
CA LEU A 104 -16.25 17.25 6.83
C LEU A 104 -17.25 17.49 5.69
N SER A 105 -17.34 18.75 5.23
CA SER A 105 -18.15 19.12 4.07
C SER A 105 -17.45 18.79 2.75
N ILE A 106 -16.97 17.55 2.62
CA ILE A 106 -16.28 17.04 1.42
C ILE A 106 -17.11 15.95 0.76
N SER A 107 -16.99 15.83 -0.54
CA SER A 107 -17.62 14.71 -1.25
C SER A 107 -16.90 13.40 -0.90
N ARG A 108 -17.66 12.31 -0.68
CA ARG A 108 -17.09 10.97 -0.51
C ARG A 108 -16.16 10.58 -1.68
N ASN A 109 -16.45 11.07 -2.87
CA ASN A 109 -15.64 10.81 -4.06
C ASN A 109 -14.29 11.52 -4.09
N ASP A 110 -14.10 12.52 -3.21
CA ASP A 110 -12.82 13.24 -3.09
C ASP A 110 -11.82 12.54 -2.16
N ILE A 111 -12.28 11.51 -1.44
CA ILE A 111 -11.44 10.73 -0.50
C ILE A 111 -11.41 9.27 -0.95
N TYR A 112 -10.20 8.76 -1.10
CA TYR A 112 -9.92 7.36 -1.36
C TYR A 112 -9.69 6.62 -0.04
N ILE A 113 -10.43 5.55 0.21
CA ILE A 113 -10.33 4.77 1.45
C ILE A 113 -9.78 3.39 1.13
N THR A 114 -8.68 3.05 1.77
CA THR A 114 -8.16 1.68 1.84
C THR A 114 -8.38 1.14 3.25
N THR A 115 -8.99 -0.01 3.34
CA THR A 115 -9.00 -0.80 4.59
C THR A 115 -8.73 -2.26 4.30
N LYS A 116 -8.52 -3.06 5.35
CA LYS A 116 -8.02 -4.43 5.23
C LYS A 116 -8.74 -5.36 6.19
N MET A 117 -9.18 -6.49 5.66
CA MET A 117 -9.67 -7.60 6.46
C MET A 117 -8.52 -8.30 7.17
N TRP A 118 -8.67 -8.59 8.45
CA TRP A 118 -7.73 -9.44 9.18
C TRP A 118 -8.08 -10.92 9.00
N PRO A 119 -7.26 -11.72 8.32
CA PRO A 119 -7.61 -13.11 8.03
C PRO A 119 -7.38 -14.06 9.23
N GLY A 120 -6.91 -13.55 10.38
CA GLY A 120 -6.43 -14.35 11.50
C GLY A 120 -4.99 -14.83 11.32
N MET A 121 -4.39 -15.30 12.40
CA MET A 121 -3.05 -15.91 12.42
C MET A 121 -3.12 -17.42 12.68
N SER A 122 -4.24 -17.94 13.15
CA SER A 122 -4.45 -19.35 13.49
C SER A 122 -5.91 -19.76 13.30
N LYS A 123 -6.14 -21.08 13.23
CA LYS A 123 -7.51 -21.63 13.12
C LYS A 123 -8.43 -21.31 14.32
N GLN A 124 -7.86 -20.81 15.42
CA GLN A 124 -8.60 -20.43 16.62
C GLN A 124 -9.08 -18.97 16.57
N GLU A 125 -8.64 -18.18 15.60
CA GLU A 125 -9.05 -16.79 15.46
C GLU A 125 -10.27 -16.67 14.53
N GLU A 126 -11.42 -17.14 15.01
CA GLU A 126 -12.71 -16.92 14.36
C GLU A 126 -13.10 -15.42 14.42
N PRO A 127 -13.89 -14.90 13.45
CA PRO A 127 -14.58 -15.64 12.38
C PRO A 127 -13.95 -15.51 10.97
N TYR A 128 -12.83 -14.83 10.81
CA TYR A 128 -12.38 -14.25 9.53
C TYR A 128 -11.54 -15.17 8.65
N GLN A 129 -11.42 -16.46 9.00
CA GLN A 129 -10.64 -17.40 8.21
C GLN A 129 -11.44 -18.13 7.13
N ASN A 130 -12.67 -17.69 6.85
CA ASN A 130 -13.53 -18.30 5.85
C ASN A 130 -14.32 -17.26 5.04
N TYR A 131 -14.97 -17.72 3.97
CA TYR A 131 -15.77 -16.90 3.06
C TYR A 131 -16.81 -16.02 3.79
N LYS A 132 -17.61 -16.61 4.68
CA LYS A 132 -18.67 -15.88 5.40
C LYS A 132 -18.10 -14.86 6.37
N GLY A 133 -16.97 -15.18 7.01
CA GLY A 133 -16.26 -14.27 7.88
C GLY A 133 -15.74 -13.05 7.14
N ALA A 134 -15.16 -13.24 5.95
CA ALA A 134 -14.70 -12.16 5.10
C ALA A 134 -15.82 -11.19 4.69
N LEU A 135 -17.00 -11.72 4.32
CA LEU A 135 -18.16 -10.88 4.02
C LEU A 135 -18.60 -10.05 5.23
N LYS A 136 -18.66 -10.66 6.42
CA LYS A 136 -19.01 -9.95 7.67
C LYS A 136 -17.99 -8.88 8.05
N ALA A 137 -16.69 -9.15 7.87
CA ALA A 137 -15.64 -8.19 8.14
C ALA A 137 -15.80 -6.94 7.27
N CYS A 138 -16.08 -7.10 5.98
CA CYS A 138 -16.34 -5.97 5.08
C CYS A 138 -17.58 -5.17 5.51
N GLU A 139 -18.68 -5.83 5.85
CA GLU A 139 -19.89 -5.16 6.36
C GLU A 139 -19.60 -4.34 7.63
N GLN A 140 -18.79 -4.90 8.53
CA GLN A 140 -18.41 -4.20 9.74
C GLN A 140 -17.52 -2.98 9.43
N SER A 141 -16.56 -3.10 8.53
CA SER A 141 -15.73 -1.97 8.10
C SER A 141 -16.55 -0.87 7.44
N LEU A 142 -17.47 -1.21 6.53
CA LEU A 142 -18.39 -0.24 5.91
C LEU A 142 -19.21 0.51 6.97
N LYS A 143 -19.74 -0.21 7.96
CA LYS A 143 -20.51 0.38 9.06
C LYS A 143 -19.67 1.32 9.91
N LEU A 144 -18.45 0.92 10.30
CA LEU A 144 -17.55 1.72 11.13
C LEU A 144 -17.05 2.96 10.37
N LEU A 145 -16.67 2.81 9.12
CA LEU A 145 -16.26 3.89 8.23
C LEU A 145 -17.42 4.80 7.81
N GLN A 146 -18.67 4.40 8.05
CA GLN A 146 -19.89 5.12 7.68
C GLN A 146 -19.93 5.44 6.17
N VAL A 147 -19.56 4.49 5.34
CA VAL A 147 -19.58 4.58 3.88
C VAL A 147 -20.32 3.39 3.26
N ASP A 148 -20.85 3.60 2.06
CA ASP A 148 -21.56 2.55 1.32
C ASP A 148 -20.60 1.70 0.47
N GLU A 149 -19.41 2.23 0.16
CA GLU A 149 -18.41 1.57 -0.68
C GLU A 149 -16.99 1.92 -0.23
N ILE A 150 -16.11 0.92 -0.21
CA ILE A 150 -14.66 1.06 0.04
C ILE A 150 -13.94 1.13 -1.32
N ASP A 151 -12.96 2.04 -1.48
CA ASP A 151 -12.25 2.19 -2.75
C ASP A 151 -11.26 1.04 -2.99
N LEU A 152 -10.53 0.61 -1.93
CA LEU A 152 -9.63 -0.55 -2.01
C LEU A 152 -9.75 -1.39 -0.74
N TYR A 153 -10.12 -2.67 -0.90
CA TYR A 153 -10.21 -3.62 0.20
C TYR A 153 -9.14 -4.69 0.05
N LEU A 154 -8.35 -4.92 1.10
CA LEU A 154 -7.20 -5.82 1.07
C LEU A 154 -7.37 -7.00 2.03
N ILE A 155 -6.84 -8.17 1.67
CA ILE A 155 -6.49 -9.19 2.66
C ILE A 155 -5.17 -8.77 3.30
N HIS A 156 -5.15 -8.56 4.63
CA HIS A 156 -4.05 -7.91 5.34
C HIS A 156 -2.72 -8.68 5.33
N ASN A 157 -2.81 -10.01 5.27
CA ASN A 157 -1.65 -10.90 5.23
C ASN A 157 -2.02 -12.28 4.65
N PRO A 158 -1.03 -13.13 4.27
CA PRO A 158 -1.28 -14.45 3.69
C PRO A 158 -1.41 -15.58 4.73
N PHE A 159 -1.62 -15.29 6.03
CA PHE A 159 -1.45 -16.30 7.07
C PHE A 159 -2.56 -17.36 7.14
N ALA A 160 -3.75 -17.09 6.60
CA ALA A 160 -4.84 -18.06 6.51
C ALA A 160 -4.57 -19.13 5.44
N LYS A 161 -3.49 -19.90 5.58
CA LYS A 161 -2.92 -20.80 4.56
C LYS A 161 -3.92 -21.63 3.77
N GLU A 162 -4.81 -22.34 4.47
CA GLU A 162 -5.75 -23.28 3.88
C GLU A 162 -6.97 -22.58 3.25
N ASN A 163 -7.25 -21.33 3.68
CA ASN A 163 -8.45 -20.60 3.30
C ASN A 163 -8.15 -19.40 2.39
N ARG A 164 -6.89 -19.18 1.95
CA ARG A 164 -6.54 -18.02 1.14
C ARG A 164 -7.40 -17.85 -0.12
N LEU A 165 -7.64 -18.94 -0.84
CA LEU A 165 -8.47 -18.89 -2.06
C LEU A 165 -9.93 -18.62 -1.70
N GLU A 166 -10.47 -19.26 -0.66
CA GLU A 166 -11.83 -19.01 -0.18
C GLU A 166 -12.03 -17.54 0.22
N LEU A 167 -11.05 -16.97 0.92
CA LEU A 167 -11.07 -15.55 1.27
C LEU A 167 -11.00 -14.67 0.02
N TRP A 168 -10.18 -15.06 -0.96
CA TRP A 168 -10.07 -14.31 -2.22
C TRP A 168 -11.38 -14.37 -3.04
N GLU A 169 -12.06 -15.50 -3.08
CA GLU A 169 -13.39 -15.63 -3.67
C GLU A 169 -14.41 -14.70 -3.00
N ALA A 170 -14.35 -14.57 -1.67
CA ALA A 170 -15.18 -13.61 -0.93
C ALA A 170 -14.87 -12.16 -1.32
N MET A 171 -13.60 -11.81 -1.55
CA MET A 171 -13.23 -10.47 -2.04
C MET A 171 -13.83 -10.20 -3.42
N VAL A 172 -13.77 -11.16 -4.33
CA VAL A 172 -14.39 -11.05 -5.67
C VAL A 172 -15.90 -10.86 -5.56
N GLU A 173 -16.55 -11.58 -4.66
CA GLU A 173 -17.99 -11.43 -4.42
C GLU A 173 -18.35 -10.04 -3.87
N LEU A 174 -17.59 -9.52 -2.91
CA LEU A 174 -17.77 -8.15 -2.38
C LEU A 174 -17.68 -7.08 -3.49
N LYS A 175 -16.75 -7.27 -4.42
CA LYS A 175 -16.62 -6.38 -5.58
C LYS A 175 -17.84 -6.50 -6.51
N LYS A 176 -18.33 -7.69 -6.78
CA LYS A 176 -19.56 -7.91 -7.58
C LYS A 176 -20.79 -7.27 -6.94
N GLN A 177 -20.86 -7.27 -5.61
CA GLN A 177 -21.94 -6.63 -4.85
C GLN A 177 -21.82 -5.10 -4.81
N GLY A 178 -20.76 -4.52 -5.36
CA GLY A 178 -20.51 -3.07 -5.34
C GLY A 178 -20.14 -2.50 -3.97
N LYS A 179 -19.76 -3.37 -3.01
CA LYS A 179 -19.33 -2.94 -1.68
C LYS A 179 -17.89 -2.43 -1.66
N VAL A 180 -17.10 -2.88 -2.61
CA VAL A 180 -15.71 -2.46 -2.79
C VAL A 180 -15.43 -2.24 -4.28
N LYS A 181 -14.71 -1.16 -4.63
CA LYS A 181 -14.34 -0.85 -6.03
C LYS A 181 -13.22 -1.74 -6.51
N HIS A 182 -12.18 -1.86 -5.70
CA HIS A 182 -10.99 -2.63 -6.01
C HIS A 182 -10.66 -3.59 -4.87
N ILE A 183 -10.14 -4.76 -5.23
CA ILE A 183 -9.70 -5.78 -4.30
C ILE A 183 -8.21 -6.05 -4.46
N GLY A 184 -7.53 -6.31 -3.37
CA GLY A 184 -6.11 -6.57 -3.38
C GLY A 184 -5.65 -7.36 -2.16
N VAL A 185 -4.35 -7.50 -2.06
CA VAL A 185 -3.69 -8.25 -1.00
C VAL A 185 -2.63 -7.39 -0.31
N SER A 186 -2.16 -7.83 0.84
CA SER A 186 -1.03 -7.20 1.53
C SER A 186 -0.06 -8.28 2.02
N ASN A 187 1.23 -8.01 1.92
CA ASN A 187 2.30 -8.93 2.32
C ASN A 187 2.35 -10.26 1.57
N TYR A 188 1.81 -10.31 0.35
CA TYR A 188 1.83 -11.51 -0.49
C TYR A 188 3.14 -11.60 -1.28
N ASN A 189 3.73 -12.81 -1.31
CA ASN A 189 4.85 -13.17 -2.17
C ASN A 189 4.36 -13.84 -3.45
N VAL A 190 5.28 -14.09 -4.39
CA VAL A 190 4.99 -14.73 -5.68
C VAL A 190 4.17 -16.01 -5.53
N HIS A 191 4.54 -16.91 -4.61
CA HIS A 191 3.84 -18.19 -4.43
C HIS A 191 2.39 -18.01 -3.94
N HIS A 192 2.12 -16.98 -3.13
CA HIS A 192 0.74 -16.69 -2.69
C HIS A 192 -0.12 -16.15 -3.83
N ILE A 193 0.45 -15.28 -4.69
CA ILE A 193 -0.29 -14.72 -5.83
C ILE A 193 -0.51 -15.79 -6.91
N LYS A 194 0.43 -16.73 -7.05
CA LYS A 194 0.28 -17.88 -7.96
C LYS A 194 -0.90 -18.77 -7.62
N GLU A 195 -1.25 -18.94 -6.37
CA GLU A 195 -2.45 -19.69 -5.99
C GLU A 195 -3.71 -19.10 -6.63
N ILE A 196 -3.79 -17.75 -6.69
CA ILE A 196 -4.91 -17.05 -7.32
C ILE A 196 -4.87 -17.22 -8.85
N GLU A 197 -3.66 -17.09 -9.47
CA GLU A 197 -3.48 -17.31 -10.90
C GLU A 197 -3.90 -18.73 -11.30
N GLU A 198 -3.39 -19.75 -10.59
CA GLU A 198 -3.66 -21.16 -10.86
C GLU A 198 -5.14 -21.54 -10.67
N ALA A 199 -5.84 -20.86 -9.75
CA ALA A 199 -7.27 -21.01 -9.58
C ALA A 199 -8.10 -20.35 -10.69
N GLY A 200 -7.48 -19.54 -11.58
CA GLY A 200 -8.16 -18.84 -12.66
C GLY A 200 -9.15 -17.77 -12.21
N ILE A 201 -8.93 -17.21 -11.00
CA ILE A 201 -9.76 -16.16 -10.42
C ILE A 201 -9.18 -14.79 -10.76
N GLU A 202 -9.98 -13.72 -10.63
CA GLU A 202 -9.52 -12.35 -10.86
C GLU A 202 -8.25 -12.04 -10.06
N MET A 203 -7.23 -11.49 -10.72
CA MET A 203 -5.96 -11.12 -10.09
C MET A 203 -6.11 -9.91 -9.17
N PRO A 204 -5.30 -9.80 -8.10
CA PRO A 204 -5.31 -8.63 -7.23
C PRO A 204 -4.99 -7.35 -8.00
N ALA A 205 -5.75 -6.29 -7.75
CA ALA A 205 -5.46 -4.99 -8.33
C ALA A 205 -4.23 -4.32 -7.67
N ALA A 206 -3.93 -4.67 -6.42
CA ALA A 206 -2.79 -4.14 -5.67
C ALA A 206 -2.21 -5.18 -4.71
N ASN A 207 -0.92 -5.03 -4.38
CA ASN A 207 -0.27 -5.70 -3.27
C ASN A 207 0.43 -4.64 -2.41
N GLN A 208 -0.05 -4.46 -1.17
CA GLN A 208 0.53 -3.50 -0.23
C GLN A 208 1.64 -4.18 0.57
N ILE A 209 2.86 -3.68 0.46
CA ILE A 209 4.07 -4.30 1.04
C ILE A 209 4.99 -3.25 1.64
N GLU A 210 5.88 -3.68 2.56
CA GLU A 210 6.89 -2.79 3.11
C GLU A 210 7.89 -2.38 2.02
N ILE A 211 8.03 -1.06 1.79
CA ILE A 211 8.99 -0.51 0.83
C ILE A 211 9.57 0.77 1.38
N HIS A 212 10.87 0.81 1.57
CA HIS A 212 11.64 1.98 2.00
C HIS A 212 13.11 1.84 1.55
N PRO A 213 13.99 2.85 1.74
CA PRO A 213 15.35 2.79 1.22
C PRO A 213 16.20 1.59 1.64
N TRP A 214 15.87 0.93 2.75
CA TRP A 214 16.58 -0.25 3.27
C TRP A 214 15.84 -1.57 3.03
N HIS A 215 14.59 -1.52 2.52
CA HIS A 215 13.81 -2.69 2.17
C HIS A 215 13.12 -2.49 0.83
N VAL A 216 13.67 -3.10 -0.20
CA VAL A 216 13.16 -2.99 -1.58
C VAL A 216 12.37 -4.24 -1.95
N ILE A 217 11.45 -4.10 -2.88
CA ILE A 217 10.69 -5.24 -3.42
C ILE A 217 11.67 -6.26 -4.00
N PRO A 218 11.61 -7.54 -3.62
CA PRO A 218 12.39 -8.60 -4.25
C PRO A 218 12.12 -8.63 -5.77
N LYS A 219 13.18 -8.70 -6.57
CA LYS A 219 13.06 -8.66 -8.04
C LYS A 219 12.04 -9.67 -8.59
N PRO A 220 11.99 -10.94 -8.16
CA PRO A 220 10.99 -11.88 -8.65
C PRO A 220 9.54 -11.44 -8.38
N LEU A 221 9.29 -10.81 -7.22
CA LEU A 221 7.96 -10.30 -6.88
C LEU A 221 7.62 -9.07 -7.74
N ALA A 222 8.56 -8.15 -7.92
CA ALA A 222 8.36 -6.97 -8.75
C ALA A 222 8.03 -7.35 -10.21
N GLU A 223 8.79 -8.29 -10.78
CA GLU A 223 8.55 -8.79 -12.14
C GLU A 223 7.21 -9.52 -12.28
N TYR A 224 6.83 -10.27 -11.24
CA TYR A 224 5.55 -10.97 -11.21
C TYR A 224 4.37 -10.01 -11.12
N MET A 225 4.47 -9.01 -10.26
CA MET A 225 3.45 -7.96 -10.14
C MET A 225 3.34 -7.13 -11.44
N ASP A 226 4.47 -6.80 -12.08
CA ASP A 226 4.50 -6.10 -13.38
C ASP A 226 3.78 -6.92 -14.47
N LYS A 227 4.02 -8.25 -14.51
CA LYS A 227 3.39 -9.16 -15.48
C LYS A 227 1.85 -9.13 -15.40
N TYR A 228 1.29 -9.08 -14.19
CA TYR A 228 -0.15 -9.12 -13.95
C TYR A 228 -0.75 -7.74 -13.68
N GLU A 229 0.01 -6.67 -13.87
CA GLU A 229 -0.40 -5.29 -13.62
C GLU A 229 -0.92 -5.06 -12.19
N ILE A 230 -0.32 -5.73 -11.20
CA ILE A 230 -0.62 -5.57 -9.78
C ILE A 230 0.13 -4.35 -9.26
N LEU A 231 -0.60 -3.35 -8.76
CA LEU A 231 -0.01 -2.12 -8.25
C LEU A 231 0.73 -2.38 -6.91
N PRO A 232 2.05 -2.10 -6.81
CA PRO A 232 2.71 -2.08 -5.51
C PRO A 232 2.31 -0.84 -4.71
N ILE A 233 1.82 -1.03 -3.49
CA ILE A 233 1.55 0.05 -2.54
C ILE A 233 2.54 -0.06 -1.39
N ALA A 234 3.28 1.01 -1.14
CA ALA A 234 4.29 1.02 -0.10
C ALA A 234 3.70 1.41 1.27
N TYR A 235 3.99 0.64 2.31
CA TYR A 235 3.82 1.07 3.68
C TYR A 235 5.19 1.24 4.38
N SER A 236 5.22 1.91 5.53
CA SER A 236 6.45 2.24 6.29
C SER A 236 7.53 2.93 5.43
N THR A 237 7.13 3.79 4.51
CA THR A 237 8.01 4.40 3.49
C THR A 237 9.15 5.25 4.07
N LEU A 238 8.98 5.77 5.30
CA LEU A 238 10.00 6.52 6.02
C LEU A 238 10.91 5.61 6.85
N ALA A 239 10.73 4.29 6.78
CA ALA A 239 11.34 3.28 7.62
C ALA A 239 11.04 3.48 9.12
N PRO A 240 11.41 2.55 10.00
CA PRO A 240 11.35 2.78 11.43
C PRO A 240 12.33 3.89 11.80
N ILE A 241 11.79 5.11 12.02
CA ILE A 241 12.57 6.20 12.59
C ILE A 241 12.91 5.81 14.03
N PRO A 242 14.19 5.88 14.44
CA PRO A 242 14.65 5.50 15.75
C PRO A 242 13.76 6.00 16.82
N ASN A 243 13.31 5.92 17.78
CA ASN A 243 12.65 6.55 18.93
C ASN A 243 11.11 6.49 18.98
N TRP A 244 10.38 6.23 17.91
CA TRP A 244 8.92 6.18 18.03
C TRP A 244 8.35 4.75 18.21
N ARG A 245 9.22 3.74 18.10
CA ARG A 245 8.88 2.32 18.34
C ARG A 245 9.59 1.74 19.56
N GLU A 246 9.83 2.55 20.60
CA GLU A 246 10.33 2.05 21.86
C GLU A 246 9.44 0.90 22.37
N GLY A 247 10.02 -0.27 22.60
CA GLY A 247 9.29 -1.48 22.98
C GLY A 247 8.74 -2.33 21.83
N SER A 248 8.90 -1.91 20.57
CA SER A 248 8.59 -2.74 19.40
C SER A 248 9.77 -3.68 19.06
N ARG A 249 9.51 -4.66 18.20
CA ARG A 249 10.52 -5.59 17.65
C ARG A 249 11.69 -4.86 16.96
N TRP A 250 11.49 -3.59 16.57
CA TRP A 250 12.45 -2.69 15.96
C TRP A 250 12.79 -1.59 16.96
N ASN A 251 13.88 -1.78 17.70
CA ASN A 251 14.36 -0.79 18.68
C ASN A 251 14.95 0.46 18.02
N GLY A 252 14.96 0.53 16.70
CA GLY A 252 15.43 1.69 15.94
C GLY A 252 16.91 2.04 16.15
N LYS A 253 17.72 1.11 16.67
CA LYS A 253 19.15 1.35 16.83
C LYS A 253 19.86 1.25 15.48
N PRO A 254 20.84 2.13 15.21
CA PRO A 254 21.60 2.09 13.97
C PRO A 254 22.26 0.73 13.68
N GLU A 255 22.57 -0.04 14.71
CA GLU A 255 23.10 -1.39 14.58
C GLU A 255 22.09 -2.40 14.02
N ASP A 256 20.79 -2.19 14.22
CA ASP A 256 19.72 -3.06 13.70
C ASP A 256 19.48 -2.84 12.18
N MET A 257 20.06 -1.80 11.63
CA MET A 257 19.99 -1.46 10.19
C MET A 257 21.11 -2.10 9.36
N LYS A 258 21.97 -2.91 9.95
CA LYS A 258 23.16 -3.51 9.29
C LYS A 258 22.95 -4.95 8.80
N SER A 259 21.76 -5.52 8.96
CA SER A 259 21.46 -6.90 8.53
C SER A 259 20.81 -6.95 7.17
#